data_704acd264a229af415be7ce7f45cf837
#
_entry.id   704acd264a229af415be7ce7f45cf837
#
_cell.length_a   1.000
_cell.length_b   1.000
_cell.length_c   1.000
_cell.angle_alpha   90.00
_cell.angle_beta   90.00
_cell.angle_gamma   90.00
#
_symmetry.space_group_name_H-M   'P 1'
#
loop_
_entity.id
_entity.type
_entity.pdbx_description
1 polymer ?
#
loop_
_entity_poly.entity_id
_entity_poly.type
_entity_poly.pdbx_seq_one_letter_code
_entity_poly.pdbx_strand_id
1 'polypeptide(L)'
;MRYSNRGRFQQQVNFLRHQFLQDEQLPLSNVLSSELVTQALKALSVYWLDRIYSPLVTLWVFLSQVLSADHSCRAAVARLMAHRVSRGESACSPETGAYCQARKRLPEAFFAEVARRTGRALETNVLPEWLWKQRRVYVFDGSSVSMPDTPENQRAYPQPDTQKPGLGFPHARIAAVFSLACGAVLELGICQYAGKGQSELGMLRTLWNVRSRRCFTG
;
A
#
# COMPACT_ATOMS: atom_id res chain seq x y z
N MET A 1 -34.73 -1.78 -7.04
CA MET A 1 -33.80 -2.82 -6.58
C MET A 1 -32.41 -2.20 -6.34
N ARG A 2 -32.02 -1.99 -5.10
CA ARG A 2 -30.67 -1.50 -4.77
C ARG A 2 -29.75 -2.70 -4.70
N TYR A 3 -28.99 -2.96 -5.75
CA TYR A 3 -27.95 -4.00 -5.72
C TYR A 3 -26.83 -3.57 -4.76
N SER A 4 -26.68 -4.33 -3.69
CA SER A 4 -25.62 -4.16 -2.70
C SER A 4 -24.26 -4.50 -3.32
N ASN A 5 -23.54 -3.50 -3.80
CA ASN A 5 -22.16 -3.64 -4.28
C ASN A 5 -21.17 -4.08 -3.18
N ARG A 6 -21.56 -3.97 -1.90
CA ARG A 6 -20.75 -4.43 -0.75
C ARG A 6 -20.47 -5.94 -0.77
N GLY A 7 -21.44 -6.77 -1.21
CA GLY A 7 -21.26 -8.22 -1.24
C GLY A 7 -20.21 -8.67 -2.26
N ARG A 8 -20.20 -8.07 -3.45
CA ARG A 8 -19.21 -8.40 -4.50
C ARG A 8 -17.79 -7.97 -4.14
N PHE A 9 -17.63 -6.78 -3.58
CA PHE A 9 -16.33 -6.31 -3.11
C PHE A 9 -15.78 -7.20 -2.00
N GLN A 10 -16.60 -7.58 -1.02
CA GLN A 10 -16.20 -8.48 0.05
C GLN A 10 -15.84 -9.89 -0.47
N GLN A 11 -16.55 -10.38 -1.48
CA GLN A 11 -16.21 -11.64 -2.15
C GLN A 11 -14.87 -11.57 -2.88
N GLN A 12 -14.57 -10.48 -3.58
CA GLN A 12 -13.28 -10.27 -4.22
C GLN A 12 -12.14 -10.17 -3.20
N VAL A 13 -12.34 -9.45 -2.10
CA VAL A 13 -11.37 -9.36 -1.00
C VAL A 13 -11.14 -10.76 -0.37
N ASN A 14 -12.20 -11.53 -0.17
CA ASN A 14 -12.07 -12.89 0.38
C ASN A 14 -11.38 -13.84 -0.62
N PHE A 15 -11.65 -13.72 -1.92
CA PHE A 15 -10.97 -14.48 -2.96
C PHE A 15 -9.47 -14.17 -3.00
N LEU A 16 -9.09 -12.89 -2.99
CA LEU A 16 -7.70 -12.46 -2.91
C LEU A 16 -7.02 -12.94 -1.62
N ARG A 17 -7.73 -12.87 -0.48
CA ARG A 17 -7.24 -13.42 0.79
C ARG A 17 -7.02 -14.93 0.72
N HIS A 18 -7.91 -15.65 0.08
CA HIS A 18 -7.80 -17.11 -0.06
C HIS A 18 -6.62 -17.50 -0.95
N GLN A 19 -6.45 -16.85 -2.10
CA GLN A 19 -5.27 -17.04 -2.95
C GLN A 19 -3.98 -16.67 -2.22
N PHE A 20 -4.00 -15.58 -1.45
CA PHE A 20 -2.86 -15.13 -0.67
C PHE A 20 -2.42 -16.14 0.41
N LEU A 21 -3.33 -16.94 0.94
CA LEU A 21 -3.05 -17.94 1.98
C LEU A 21 -2.69 -19.32 1.41
N GLN A 22 -3.02 -19.60 0.14
CA GLN A 22 -2.79 -20.89 -0.51
C GLN A 22 -1.52 -20.93 -1.36
N ASP A 23 -0.95 -19.77 -1.73
CA ASP A 23 0.28 -19.71 -2.50
C ASP A 23 1.47 -20.16 -1.62
N GLU A 24 2.09 -21.28 -1.98
CA GLU A 24 3.35 -21.76 -1.37
C GLU A 24 4.51 -20.80 -1.62
N GLN A 25 4.36 -19.89 -2.59
CA GLN A 25 5.27 -18.79 -2.86
C GLN A 25 4.84 -17.54 -2.10
N LEU A 26 5.77 -16.60 -1.92
CA LEU A 26 5.46 -15.30 -1.35
C LEU A 26 4.32 -14.65 -2.17
N PRO A 27 3.14 -14.33 -1.56
CA PRO A 27 2.02 -13.77 -2.29
C PRO A 27 2.43 -12.54 -3.07
N LEU A 28 1.87 -12.40 -4.27
CA LEU A 28 2.19 -11.31 -5.20
C LEU A 28 3.66 -11.32 -5.71
N SER A 29 4.40 -12.44 -5.56
CA SER A 29 5.78 -12.56 -6.08
C SER A 29 5.86 -12.28 -7.60
N ASN A 30 4.79 -12.55 -8.34
CA ASN A 30 4.67 -12.24 -9.77
C ASN A 30 4.64 -10.74 -10.07
N VAL A 31 4.25 -9.92 -9.10
CA VAL A 31 4.08 -8.47 -9.23
C VAL A 31 5.11 -7.71 -8.38
N LEU A 32 5.42 -8.25 -7.19
CA LEU A 32 6.41 -7.70 -6.26
C LEU A 32 7.72 -8.48 -6.36
N SER A 33 8.40 -8.35 -7.49
CA SER A 33 9.69 -8.99 -7.67
C SER A 33 10.77 -8.37 -6.79
N SER A 34 11.83 -9.12 -6.52
CA SER A 34 13.02 -8.63 -5.79
C SER A 34 13.67 -7.45 -6.51
N GLU A 35 13.62 -7.43 -7.84
CA GLU A 35 14.15 -6.36 -8.69
C GLU A 35 13.37 -5.07 -8.48
N LEU A 36 12.02 -5.14 -8.45
CA LEU A 36 11.16 -3.98 -8.23
C LEU A 36 11.43 -3.34 -6.85
N VAL A 37 11.53 -4.18 -5.81
CA VAL A 37 11.85 -3.73 -4.45
C VAL A 37 13.25 -3.10 -4.39
N THR A 38 14.24 -3.74 -5.02
CA THR A 38 15.62 -3.22 -5.07
C THR A 38 15.69 -1.88 -5.80
N GLN A 39 14.97 -1.73 -6.91
CA GLN A 39 14.89 -0.46 -7.65
C GLN A 39 14.21 0.63 -6.82
N ALA A 40 13.15 0.31 -6.07
CA ALA A 40 12.51 1.27 -5.18
C ALA A 40 13.45 1.75 -4.06
N LEU A 41 14.23 0.85 -3.46
CA LEU A 41 15.23 1.18 -2.45
C LEU A 41 16.35 2.07 -3.01
N LYS A 42 16.86 1.71 -4.20
CA LYS A 42 17.90 2.51 -4.90
C LYS A 42 17.41 3.92 -5.21
N ALA A 43 16.19 4.06 -5.73
CA ALA A 43 15.60 5.36 -6.06
C ALA A 43 15.47 6.29 -4.86
N LEU A 44 15.39 5.73 -3.66
CA LEU A 44 15.23 6.47 -2.40
C LEU A 44 16.54 6.53 -1.59
N SER A 45 17.63 5.97 -2.10
CA SER A 45 18.91 5.85 -1.39
C SER A 45 18.77 5.18 -0.01
N VAL A 46 17.86 4.21 0.11
CA VAL A 46 17.64 3.45 1.34
C VAL A 46 18.61 2.27 1.38
N TYR A 47 19.50 2.28 2.35
CA TYR A 47 20.43 1.19 2.60
C TYR A 47 19.83 0.21 3.60
N TRP A 48 20.05 -1.09 3.36
CA TRP A 48 19.52 -2.16 4.19
C TRP A 48 20.57 -3.23 4.44
N LEU A 49 20.58 -3.72 5.68
CA LEU A 49 21.40 -4.88 6.03
C LEU A 49 20.62 -6.15 5.71
N ASP A 50 21.29 -7.10 5.05
CA ASP A 50 20.69 -8.40 4.75
C ASP A 50 20.55 -9.21 6.04
N ARG A 51 19.30 -9.35 6.47
CA ARG A 51 18.89 -10.09 7.67
C ARG A 51 17.58 -10.81 7.34
N ILE A 52 17.07 -11.61 8.28
CA ILE A 52 15.78 -12.31 8.13
C ILE A 52 14.67 -11.36 7.64
N TYR A 53 14.56 -10.19 8.22
CA TYR A 53 13.63 -9.14 7.79
C TYR A 53 14.31 -8.19 6.80
N SER A 54 14.68 -8.69 5.63
CA SER A 54 15.06 -7.84 4.49
C SER A 54 13.89 -6.95 4.06
N PRO A 55 14.07 -5.90 3.24
CA PRO A 55 12.98 -5.05 2.76
C PRO A 55 11.85 -5.84 2.09
N LEU A 56 12.20 -6.81 1.24
CA LEU A 56 11.23 -7.67 0.57
C LEU A 56 10.44 -8.51 1.57
N VAL A 57 11.13 -9.20 2.48
CA VAL A 57 10.49 -10.00 3.53
C VAL A 57 9.64 -9.13 4.45
N THR A 58 10.13 -7.95 4.82
CA THR A 58 9.38 -7.01 5.66
C THR A 58 8.10 -6.52 4.99
N LEU A 59 8.20 -6.13 3.71
CA LEU A 59 7.04 -5.75 2.88
C LEU A 59 6.03 -6.89 2.79
N TRP A 60 6.52 -8.09 2.54
CA TRP A 60 5.69 -9.27 2.41
C TRP A 60 4.96 -9.64 3.72
N VAL A 61 5.67 -9.63 4.86
CA VAL A 61 5.07 -9.86 6.18
C VAL A 61 4.02 -8.79 6.50
N PHE A 62 4.30 -7.53 6.11
CA PHE A 62 3.36 -6.43 6.28
C PHE A 62 2.08 -6.62 5.43
N LEU A 63 2.21 -6.98 4.16
CA LEU A 63 1.05 -7.27 3.30
C LEU A 63 0.27 -8.47 3.84
N SER A 64 0.96 -9.53 4.25
CA SER A 64 0.34 -10.68 4.92
C SER A 64 -0.40 -10.27 6.20
N GLN A 65 0.12 -9.33 6.97
CA GLN A 65 -0.56 -8.78 8.14
C GLN A 65 -1.85 -8.04 7.77
N VAL A 66 -1.77 -7.14 6.80
CA VAL A 66 -2.90 -6.27 6.41
C VAL A 66 -4.00 -7.07 5.71
N LEU A 67 -3.65 -8.06 4.91
CA LEU A 67 -4.61 -8.84 4.10
C LEU A 67 -5.25 -10.01 4.86
N SER A 68 -4.68 -10.45 5.97
CA SER A 68 -5.26 -11.55 6.77
C SER A 68 -6.38 -11.07 7.70
N ALA A 69 -7.21 -12.00 8.16
CA ALA A 69 -8.28 -11.71 9.11
C ALA A 69 -7.74 -11.28 10.48
N ASP A 70 -6.65 -11.90 10.92
CA ASP A 70 -5.88 -11.47 12.10
C ASP A 70 -4.77 -10.53 11.67
N HIS A 71 -4.97 -9.24 11.94
CA HIS A 71 -4.03 -8.16 11.62
C HIS A 71 -2.90 -8.02 12.64
N SER A 72 -2.77 -8.94 13.60
CA SER A 72 -1.74 -8.85 14.64
C SER A 72 -0.34 -9.09 14.09
N CYS A 73 0.65 -8.39 14.65
CA CYS A 73 2.06 -8.64 14.35
C CYS A 73 2.46 -10.08 14.69
N ARG A 74 1.86 -10.68 15.73
CA ARG A 74 2.13 -12.06 16.15
C ARG A 74 1.72 -13.05 15.09
N ALA A 75 0.51 -12.93 14.55
CA ALA A 75 0.05 -13.80 13.47
C ALA A 75 0.89 -13.64 12.19
N ALA A 76 1.33 -12.43 11.86
CA ALA A 76 2.20 -12.18 10.72
C ALA A 76 3.57 -12.85 10.88
N VAL A 77 4.19 -12.76 12.05
CA VAL A 77 5.46 -13.42 12.36
C VAL A 77 5.30 -14.95 12.35
N ALA A 78 4.20 -15.48 12.91
CA ALA A 78 3.92 -16.91 12.89
C ALA A 78 3.82 -17.47 11.45
N ARG A 79 3.19 -16.72 10.52
CA ARG A 79 3.13 -17.09 9.09
C ARG A 79 4.51 -17.10 8.45
N LEU A 80 5.37 -16.11 8.74
CA LEU A 80 6.75 -16.13 8.26
C LEU A 80 7.51 -17.34 8.78
N MET A 81 7.36 -17.67 10.07
CA MET A 81 8.00 -18.86 10.66
C MET A 81 7.56 -20.15 9.95
N ALA A 82 6.25 -20.31 9.75
CA ALA A 82 5.70 -21.46 9.04
C ALA A 82 6.24 -21.55 7.60
N HIS A 83 6.27 -20.44 6.88
CA HIS A 83 6.82 -20.38 5.54
C HIS A 83 8.32 -20.76 5.49
N ARG A 84 9.14 -20.27 6.42
CA ARG A 84 10.56 -20.62 6.49
C ARG A 84 10.77 -22.12 6.76
N VAL A 85 10.03 -22.66 7.74
CA VAL A 85 10.11 -24.07 8.09
C VAL A 85 9.67 -24.97 6.92
N SER A 86 8.60 -24.62 6.19
CA SER A 86 8.15 -25.37 5.01
C SER A 86 9.19 -25.41 3.89
N ARG A 87 10.11 -24.44 3.85
CA ARG A 87 11.23 -24.40 2.92
C ARG A 87 12.51 -25.05 3.45
N GLY A 88 12.46 -25.67 4.61
CA GLY A 88 13.64 -26.27 5.26
C GLY A 88 14.61 -25.25 5.87
N GLU A 89 14.20 -23.99 6.02
CA GLU A 89 15.00 -22.96 6.66
C GLU A 89 14.80 -22.97 8.18
N SER A 90 15.76 -22.43 8.92
CA SER A 90 15.62 -22.26 10.37
C SER A 90 14.49 -21.31 10.71
N ALA A 91 13.67 -21.67 11.71
CA ALA A 91 12.65 -20.78 12.24
C ALA A 91 13.27 -19.48 12.76
N CYS A 92 12.57 -18.35 12.53
CA CYS A 92 12.94 -17.10 13.18
C CYS A 92 12.34 -17.01 14.59
N SER A 93 12.78 -16.03 15.39
CA SER A 93 12.19 -15.78 16.71
C SER A 93 10.69 -15.50 16.58
N PRO A 94 9.83 -16.04 17.48
CA PRO A 94 8.40 -15.72 17.53
C PRO A 94 8.11 -14.29 18.02
N GLU A 95 9.13 -13.61 18.55
CA GLU A 95 8.99 -12.25 19.06
C GLU A 95 8.77 -11.24 17.93
N THR A 96 7.81 -10.33 18.13
CA THR A 96 7.43 -9.35 17.12
C THR A 96 8.38 -8.16 17.00
N GLY A 97 9.26 -7.97 17.99
CA GLY A 97 10.14 -6.79 18.08
C GLY A 97 11.00 -6.58 16.85
N ALA A 98 11.63 -7.63 16.34
CA ALA A 98 12.48 -7.56 15.15
C ALA A 98 11.70 -7.13 13.90
N TYR A 99 10.50 -7.68 13.71
CA TYR A 99 9.59 -7.29 12.62
C TYR A 99 9.14 -5.83 12.76
N CYS A 100 8.71 -5.41 13.95
CA CYS A 100 8.29 -4.03 14.19
C CYS A 100 9.41 -3.03 13.90
N GLN A 101 10.64 -3.34 14.34
CA GLN A 101 11.81 -2.50 14.04
C GLN A 101 12.15 -2.47 12.55
N ALA A 102 12.06 -3.60 11.84
CA ALA A 102 12.29 -3.65 10.40
C ALA A 102 11.27 -2.79 9.64
N ARG A 103 9.98 -2.88 10.02
CA ARG A 103 8.91 -2.06 9.44
C ARG A 103 9.12 -0.56 9.67
N LYS A 104 9.57 -0.16 10.87
CA LYS A 104 9.87 1.25 11.17
C LYS A 104 11.02 1.82 10.34
N ARG A 105 11.94 0.99 9.87
CA ARG A 105 13.09 1.42 9.04
C ARG A 105 12.69 1.67 7.59
N LEU A 106 11.57 1.13 7.11
CA LEU A 106 11.07 1.39 5.77
C LEU A 106 10.32 2.73 5.76
N PRO A 107 10.79 3.73 5.04
CA PRO A 107 10.12 5.02 4.96
C PRO A 107 8.79 4.90 4.20
N GLU A 108 7.83 5.79 4.48
CA GLU A 108 6.55 5.86 3.76
C GLU A 108 6.76 5.96 2.24
N ALA A 109 7.74 6.75 1.81
CA ALA A 109 8.10 6.91 0.41
C ALA A 109 8.45 5.58 -0.28
N PHE A 110 8.97 4.58 0.45
CA PHE A 110 9.24 3.25 -0.10
C PHE A 110 7.95 2.55 -0.51
N PHE A 111 6.93 2.56 0.34
CA PHE A 111 5.64 1.95 0.01
C PHE A 111 4.96 2.66 -1.16
N ALA A 112 5.04 3.99 -1.21
CA ALA A 112 4.53 4.79 -2.32
C ALA A 112 5.26 4.47 -3.63
N GLU A 113 6.59 4.29 -3.60
CA GLU A 113 7.38 3.96 -4.78
C GLU A 113 7.11 2.53 -5.26
N VAL A 114 6.99 1.57 -4.35
CA VAL A 114 6.61 0.18 -4.69
C VAL A 114 5.22 0.15 -5.33
N ALA A 115 4.22 0.79 -4.72
CA ALA A 115 2.87 0.86 -5.26
C ALA A 115 2.84 1.47 -6.67
N ARG A 116 3.59 2.53 -6.88
CA ARG A 116 3.70 3.24 -8.15
C ARG A 116 4.34 2.40 -9.25
N ARG A 117 5.44 1.69 -8.95
CA ARG A 117 6.11 0.78 -9.88
C ARG A 117 5.23 -0.40 -10.24
N THR A 118 4.56 -0.98 -9.25
CA THR A 118 3.59 -2.05 -9.45
C THR A 118 2.45 -1.60 -10.36
N GLY A 119 1.86 -0.44 -10.08
CA GLY A 119 0.79 0.13 -10.91
C GLY A 119 1.22 0.34 -12.37
N ARG A 120 2.44 0.84 -12.59
CA ARG A 120 2.99 1.02 -13.94
C ARG A 120 3.23 -0.30 -14.67
N ALA A 121 3.78 -1.29 -13.98
CA ALA A 121 3.99 -2.62 -14.56
C ALA A 121 2.64 -3.25 -15.00
N LEU A 122 1.60 -3.12 -14.18
CA LEU A 122 0.26 -3.58 -14.53
C LEU A 122 -0.33 -2.79 -15.71
N GLU A 123 -0.16 -1.47 -15.73
CA GLU A 123 -0.67 -0.62 -16.81
C GLU A 123 0.03 -0.87 -18.15
N THR A 124 1.30 -1.24 -18.13
CA THR A 124 2.06 -1.58 -19.35
C THR A 124 1.50 -2.85 -20.02
N ASN A 125 0.98 -3.78 -19.22
CA ASN A 125 0.45 -5.06 -19.69
C ASN A 125 -1.07 -5.01 -20.02
N VAL A 126 -1.67 -3.82 -20.06
CA VAL A 126 -3.09 -3.64 -20.43
C VAL A 126 -3.30 -3.99 -21.90
N LEU A 127 -4.24 -4.90 -22.14
CA LEU A 127 -4.62 -5.32 -23.48
C LEU A 127 -5.48 -4.25 -24.17
N PRO A 128 -5.40 -4.09 -25.52
CA PRO A 128 -6.17 -3.10 -26.26
C PRO A 128 -7.68 -3.18 -26.04
N GLU A 129 -8.23 -4.40 -25.89
CA GLU A 129 -9.65 -4.65 -25.64
C GLU A 129 -10.14 -4.16 -24.26
N TRP A 130 -9.24 -3.93 -23.32
CA TRP A 130 -9.57 -3.37 -22.00
C TRP A 130 -9.65 -1.84 -22.01
N LEU A 131 -9.22 -1.22 -23.13
CA LEU A 131 -9.24 0.23 -23.26
C LEU A 131 -10.65 0.73 -23.61
N TRP A 132 -11.12 1.75 -22.93
CA TRP A 132 -12.41 2.37 -23.25
C TRP A 132 -12.32 3.15 -24.57
N LYS A 133 -12.98 2.66 -25.63
CA LYS A 133 -12.91 3.27 -26.99
C LYS A 133 -11.45 3.54 -27.41
N GLN A 134 -10.57 2.57 -27.20
CA GLN A 134 -9.13 2.65 -27.52
C GLN A 134 -8.38 3.75 -26.76
N ARG A 135 -8.92 4.21 -25.61
CA ARG A 135 -8.31 5.26 -24.79
C ARG A 135 -8.02 4.76 -23.38
N ARG A 136 -6.90 5.19 -22.82
CA ARG A 136 -6.59 5.02 -21.39
C ARG A 136 -7.43 6.00 -20.59
N VAL A 137 -8.25 5.49 -19.71
CA VAL A 137 -9.09 6.28 -18.80
C VAL A 137 -8.56 6.12 -17.38
N TYR A 138 -8.48 7.23 -16.68
CA TYR A 138 -8.03 7.27 -15.30
C TYR A 138 -9.16 7.77 -14.41
N VAL A 139 -9.31 7.10 -13.27
CA VAL A 139 -10.29 7.45 -12.25
C VAL A 139 -9.53 8.05 -11.09
N PHE A 140 -10.00 9.17 -10.61
CA PHE A 140 -9.53 9.78 -9.38
C PHE A 140 -10.58 9.63 -8.31
N ASP A 141 -10.18 9.18 -7.12
CA ASP A 141 -11.07 9.09 -5.98
C ASP A 141 -10.30 9.43 -4.70
N GLY A 142 -11.03 9.98 -3.74
CA GLY A 142 -10.50 10.39 -2.45
C GLY A 142 -11.32 9.83 -1.28
N SER A 143 -10.66 9.65 -0.16
CA SER A 143 -11.28 9.23 1.09
C SER A 143 -10.57 9.88 2.28
N SER A 144 -11.15 9.75 3.46
CA SER A 144 -10.51 10.14 4.71
C SER A 144 -10.28 8.93 5.60
N VAL A 145 -9.21 8.97 6.37
CA VAL A 145 -8.85 7.93 7.32
C VAL A 145 -8.58 8.52 8.69
N SER A 146 -9.12 7.89 9.72
CA SER A 146 -8.76 8.16 11.11
C SER A 146 -7.51 7.38 11.47
N MET A 147 -6.62 8.01 12.20
CA MET A 147 -5.38 7.41 12.67
C MET A 147 -5.42 7.20 14.18
N PRO A 148 -4.58 6.29 14.73
CA PRO A 148 -4.41 6.19 16.17
C PRO A 148 -4.04 7.53 16.80
N ASP A 149 -4.59 7.83 17.96
CA ASP A 149 -4.33 9.07 18.68
C ASP A 149 -2.95 8.99 19.35
N THR A 150 -1.94 9.45 18.61
CA THR A 150 -0.58 9.61 19.09
C THR A 150 -0.09 11.05 18.88
N PRO A 151 0.84 11.56 19.68
CA PRO A 151 1.39 12.91 19.50
C PRO A 151 1.98 13.14 18.10
N GLU A 152 2.59 12.12 17.51
CA GLU A 152 3.16 12.17 16.16
C GLU A 152 2.07 12.32 15.10
N ASN A 153 1.02 11.51 15.20
CA ASN A 153 -0.11 11.57 14.27
C ASN A 153 -0.89 12.88 14.41
N GLN A 154 -1.13 13.36 15.64
CA GLN A 154 -1.78 14.66 15.87
C GLN A 154 -0.96 15.82 15.30
N ARG A 155 0.37 15.74 15.36
CA ARG A 155 1.25 16.78 14.77
C ARG A 155 1.22 16.77 13.25
N ALA A 156 1.23 15.58 12.63
CA ALA A 156 1.26 15.43 11.17
C ALA A 156 -0.12 15.60 10.55
N TYR A 157 -1.16 15.08 11.19
CA TYR A 157 -2.54 15.03 10.71
C TYR A 157 -3.51 15.39 11.84
N PRO A 158 -3.62 16.68 12.19
CA PRO A 158 -4.44 17.11 13.31
C PRO A 158 -5.88 16.62 13.24
N GLN A 159 -6.53 16.47 14.39
CA GLN A 159 -7.97 16.26 14.43
C GLN A 159 -8.71 17.44 13.76
N PRO A 160 -9.92 17.22 13.18
CA PRO A 160 -10.72 18.30 12.61
C PRO A 160 -11.10 19.36 13.65
N ASP A 161 -11.09 20.63 13.25
CA ASP A 161 -11.45 21.77 14.10
C ASP A 161 -12.90 21.73 14.62
N THR A 162 -13.75 20.94 13.98
CA THR A 162 -15.14 20.69 14.41
C THR A 162 -15.24 19.83 15.67
N GLN A 163 -14.18 19.20 16.08
CA GLN A 163 -14.10 18.37 17.27
C GLN A 163 -13.44 19.15 18.42
N LYS A 164 -13.92 18.97 19.64
CA LYS A 164 -13.29 19.60 20.81
C LYS A 164 -11.82 19.19 20.90
N PRO A 165 -10.90 20.13 21.18
CA PRO A 165 -9.48 19.82 21.32
C PRO A 165 -9.24 18.68 22.33
N GLY A 166 -8.41 17.70 21.93
CA GLY A 166 -8.05 16.53 22.75
C GLY A 166 -9.12 15.42 22.83
N LEU A 167 -10.26 15.55 22.11
CA LEU A 167 -11.31 14.53 22.07
C LEU A 167 -11.46 13.88 20.68
N GLY A 168 -10.72 14.37 19.70
CA GLY A 168 -10.77 13.87 18.33
C GLY A 168 -9.57 13.04 17.96
N PHE A 169 -9.76 12.16 16.97
CA PHE A 169 -8.69 11.38 16.37
C PHE A 169 -8.01 12.17 15.25
N PRO A 170 -6.70 11.96 15.03
CA PRO A 170 -6.02 12.46 13.84
C PRO A 170 -6.72 12.00 12.58
N HIS A 171 -6.89 12.92 11.62
CA HIS A 171 -7.54 12.64 10.34
C HIS A 171 -6.63 13.01 9.18
N ALA A 172 -6.45 12.06 8.27
CA ALA A 172 -5.80 12.31 7.00
C ALA A 172 -6.78 12.15 5.85
N ARG A 173 -6.57 12.91 4.79
CA ARG A 173 -7.20 12.69 3.49
C ARG A 173 -6.24 11.89 2.63
N ILE A 174 -6.74 10.84 2.01
CA ILE A 174 -6.03 10.06 1.02
C ILE A 174 -6.70 10.25 -0.34
N ALA A 175 -5.94 10.23 -1.40
CA ALA A 175 -6.49 10.25 -2.76
C ALA A 175 -5.60 9.43 -3.69
N ALA A 176 -6.20 8.80 -4.68
CA ALA A 176 -5.51 7.95 -5.61
C ALA A 176 -6.00 8.16 -7.06
N VAL A 177 -5.09 7.93 -7.99
CA VAL A 177 -5.37 7.84 -9.42
C VAL A 177 -5.27 6.37 -9.82
N PHE A 178 -6.34 5.86 -10.42
CA PHE A 178 -6.45 4.47 -10.85
C PHE A 178 -6.50 4.37 -12.37
N SER A 179 -5.93 3.32 -12.92
CA SER A 179 -6.20 2.91 -14.30
C SER A 179 -7.55 2.21 -14.37
N LEU A 180 -8.48 2.70 -15.19
CA LEU A 180 -9.77 2.04 -15.36
C LEU A 180 -9.62 0.66 -16.02
N ALA A 181 -8.62 0.49 -16.89
CA ALA A 181 -8.41 -0.72 -17.65
C ALA A 181 -7.96 -1.92 -16.79
N CYS A 182 -7.11 -1.70 -15.79
CA CYS A 182 -6.57 -2.77 -14.95
C CYS A 182 -6.84 -2.59 -13.45
N GLY A 183 -7.50 -1.51 -13.03
CA GLY A 183 -7.77 -1.20 -11.62
C GLY A 183 -6.53 -0.84 -10.78
N ALA A 184 -5.36 -0.74 -11.42
CA ALA A 184 -4.12 -0.47 -10.70
C ALA A 184 -4.06 0.96 -10.17
N VAL A 185 -3.57 1.12 -8.95
CA VAL A 185 -3.21 2.43 -8.38
C VAL A 185 -1.93 2.93 -9.05
N LEU A 186 -2.00 4.07 -9.70
CA LEU A 186 -0.88 4.68 -10.44
C LEU A 186 -0.18 5.77 -9.64
N GLU A 187 -0.96 6.55 -8.90
CA GLU A 187 -0.46 7.57 -7.97
C GLU A 187 -1.33 7.58 -6.71
N LEU A 188 -0.69 7.83 -5.59
CA LEU A 188 -1.33 7.92 -4.27
C LEU A 188 -0.78 9.13 -3.53
N GLY A 189 -1.66 9.88 -2.88
CA GLY A 189 -1.29 11.00 -2.02
C GLY A 189 -2.01 10.93 -0.69
N ILE A 190 -1.35 11.47 0.33
CA ILE A 190 -1.91 11.68 1.66
C ILE A 190 -1.66 13.14 2.06
N CYS A 191 -2.65 13.77 2.69
CA CYS A 191 -2.53 15.11 3.22
C CYS A 191 -3.37 15.29 4.48
N GLN A 192 -3.21 16.43 5.14
CA GLN A 192 -4.07 16.79 6.27
C GLN A 192 -5.53 16.89 5.81
N TYR A 193 -6.46 16.58 6.69
CA TYR A 193 -7.90 16.63 6.39
C TYR A 193 -8.38 18.04 6.08
N ALA A 194 -7.87 19.04 6.80
CA ALA A 194 -8.19 20.45 6.64
C ALA A 194 -6.95 21.26 6.22
N GLY A 195 -7.18 22.44 5.62
CA GLY A 195 -6.11 23.35 5.22
C GLY A 195 -6.22 23.81 3.76
N LYS A 196 -5.54 24.90 3.43
CA LYS A 196 -5.52 25.44 2.08
C LYS A 196 -4.82 24.49 1.11
N GLY A 197 -5.48 24.15 -0.01
CA GLY A 197 -4.94 23.22 -1.01
C GLY A 197 -5.15 21.74 -0.68
N GLN A 198 -5.72 21.41 0.46
CA GLN A 198 -5.97 20.03 0.93
C GLN A 198 -7.31 19.46 0.41
N SER A 199 -7.99 20.16 -0.48
CA SER A 199 -9.20 19.66 -1.13
C SER A 199 -8.87 18.51 -2.10
N GLU A 200 -9.86 17.69 -2.42
CA GLU A 200 -9.71 16.61 -3.43
C GLU A 200 -9.19 17.17 -4.76
N LEU A 201 -9.73 18.30 -5.21
CA LEU A 201 -9.26 18.96 -6.43
C LEU A 201 -7.80 19.44 -6.32
N GLY A 202 -7.39 19.91 -5.14
CA GLY A 202 -5.99 20.28 -4.86
C GLY A 202 -5.07 19.06 -4.96
N MET A 203 -5.48 17.95 -4.35
CA MET A 203 -4.75 16.68 -4.43
C MET A 203 -4.70 16.14 -5.86
N LEU A 204 -5.81 16.16 -6.60
CA LEU A 204 -5.83 15.76 -8.00
C LEU A 204 -4.79 16.53 -8.83
N ARG A 205 -4.75 17.85 -8.71
CA ARG A 205 -3.75 18.69 -9.41
C ARG A 205 -2.32 18.29 -9.07
N THR A 206 -2.06 18.03 -7.80
CA THR A 206 -0.72 17.61 -7.34
C THR A 206 -0.34 16.26 -7.92
N LEU A 207 -1.20 15.25 -7.80
CA LEU A 207 -0.95 13.90 -8.29
C LEU A 207 -0.83 13.86 -9.82
N TRP A 208 -1.66 14.64 -10.52
CA TRP A 208 -1.61 14.75 -11.97
C TRP A 208 -0.30 15.38 -12.47
N ASN A 209 0.15 16.44 -11.81
CA ASN A 209 1.42 17.08 -12.15
C ASN A 209 2.63 16.16 -11.90
N VAL A 210 2.60 15.37 -10.83
CA VAL A 210 3.64 14.36 -10.57
C VAL A 210 3.65 13.29 -11.66
N ARG A 211 2.48 12.82 -12.07
CA ARG A 211 2.32 11.83 -13.13
C ARG A 211 2.81 12.36 -14.48
N SER A 212 2.37 13.54 -14.89
CA SER A 212 2.72 14.12 -16.20
C SER A 212 4.24 14.36 -16.33
N ARG A 213 4.89 14.90 -15.32
CA ARG A 213 6.35 15.10 -15.32
C ARG A 213 7.13 13.80 -15.50
N ARG A 214 6.66 12.70 -14.94
CA ARG A 214 7.34 11.39 -15.01
C ARG A 214 7.07 10.61 -16.29
N CYS A 215 5.99 10.91 -17.02
CA CYS A 215 5.74 10.31 -18.33
C CYS A 215 6.67 10.86 -19.42
N PHE A 216 7.29 12.03 -19.21
CA PHE A 216 8.20 12.67 -20.18
C PHE A 216 9.69 12.39 -19.92
N THR A 217 10.03 11.65 -18.86
CA THR A 217 11.43 11.34 -18.48
C THR A 217 11.77 9.84 -18.59
N GLY A 218 10.94 9.06 -19.26
CA GLY A 218 11.16 7.62 -19.51
C GLY A 218 11.39 7.27 -20.96
#